data_2c32f48175f8c56e316f69162035769f
#
_entry.id   2c32f48175f8c56e316f69162035769f
#
_cell.length_a   1.000
_cell.length_b   1.000
_cell.length_c   1.000
_cell.angle_alpha   90.00
_cell.angle_beta   90.00
_cell.angle_gamma   90.00
#
_symmetry.space_group_name_H-M   'P 1'
#
loop_
_entity.id
_entity.type
_entity.pdbx_description
1 polymer ?
#
loop_
_entity_poly.entity_id
_entity_poly.type
_entity_poly.pdbx_seq_one_letter_code
_entity_poly.pdbx_strand_id
1 'polypeptide(L)'
;MPPVLFLQSDVQNPYALYEIMLAENPVYWDEASQLWAVYAYQDCVSILLNNAALIPPINQNNKDGLNEYALIITNDLARLSNGMQHSIAREVALLLFQKIKMVSIDGITWKLLQGQRNRGQIDFVQSICKQLPVMVMLKSFGFIDADADFICAKMDQLVKIMLPVKTAEQVKNCNDTAKEIYSITEKHLLASGIHHSIIKALHEKYNIEGDKIMNACVSNLIGLFIQGYDAGRGILSNTLLQIIGKDGFVEDDFADKVFIEKSVIETLRFNPPVQNTRRIAAENILIHNTEVKMGQSILVVLAAANRDAQHFKNAGKYDIERGNNGEHLTFGIGHHMCVAKHFSVYMATEALSCLFSRYKKITLQKDIPYEPAVNVRLPKQILLALS
;
A
#
# COMPACT_ATOMS: atom_id res chain seq x y z
N MET A 1 -1.33 9.67 28.22
CA MET A 1 -0.89 9.77 26.82
C MET A 1 -1.91 9.11 25.91
N PRO A 2 -2.08 9.57 24.67
CA PRO A 2 -2.96 8.92 23.73
C PRO A 2 -2.44 7.51 23.37
N PRO A 3 -3.33 6.57 23.00
CA PRO A 3 -2.91 5.23 22.63
C PRO A 3 -2.01 5.28 21.38
N VAL A 4 -0.94 4.52 21.36
CA VAL A 4 -0.03 4.39 20.20
C VAL A 4 -0.71 3.64 19.06
N LEU A 5 -1.46 2.60 19.39
CA LEU A 5 -2.27 1.85 18.43
C LEU A 5 -3.74 2.24 18.57
N PHE A 6 -4.31 2.80 17.53
CA PHE A 6 -5.71 3.18 17.44
C PHE A 6 -6.28 2.87 16.05
N LEU A 7 -7.57 2.69 15.97
CA LEU A 7 -8.24 2.57 14.68
C LEU A 7 -8.33 3.95 14.02
N GLN A 8 -7.96 4.03 12.76
CA GLN A 8 -8.00 5.29 12.01
C GLN A 8 -9.43 5.83 11.82
N SER A 9 -10.44 4.98 11.97
CA SER A 9 -11.86 5.37 12.03
C SER A 9 -12.23 6.15 13.27
N ASP A 10 -11.55 5.91 14.39
CA ASP A 10 -11.93 6.43 15.71
C ASP A 10 -11.31 7.80 16.00
N VAL A 11 -10.34 8.21 15.19
CA VAL A 11 -9.61 9.47 15.34
C VAL A 11 -9.83 10.37 14.13
N GLN A 12 -10.51 11.48 14.34
CA GLN A 12 -10.80 12.42 13.27
C GLN A 12 -9.53 13.04 12.67
N ASN A 13 -8.60 13.48 13.53
CA ASN A 13 -7.31 14.04 13.11
C ASN A 13 -6.14 13.36 13.83
N PRO A 14 -5.57 12.27 13.29
CA PRO A 14 -4.42 11.59 13.89
C PRO A 14 -3.15 12.44 13.86
N TYR A 15 -3.08 13.43 12.99
CA TYR A 15 -1.88 14.26 12.84
C TYR A 15 -1.63 15.18 14.03
N ALA A 16 -2.69 15.70 14.67
CA ALA A 16 -2.56 16.46 15.93
C ALA A 16 -1.90 15.61 17.03
N LEU A 17 -2.24 14.33 17.07
CA LEU A 17 -1.63 13.37 17.97
C LEU A 17 -0.14 13.15 17.64
N TYR A 18 0.17 12.98 16.36
CA TYR A 18 1.55 12.78 15.91
C TYR A 18 2.42 14.03 16.19
N GLU A 19 1.89 15.23 16.05
CA GLU A 19 2.59 16.48 16.40
C GLU A 19 2.98 16.53 17.89
N ILE A 20 2.08 16.13 18.79
CA ILE A 20 2.39 16.03 20.23
C ILE A 20 3.51 15.02 20.46
N MET A 21 3.42 13.83 19.85
CA MET A 21 4.44 12.79 20.04
C MET A 21 5.80 13.20 19.45
N LEU A 22 5.83 13.88 18.32
CA LEU A 22 7.06 14.44 17.73
C LEU A 22 7.74 15.46 18.66
N ALA A 23 6.93 16.30 19.33
CA ALA A 23 7.45 17.35 20.20
C ALA A 23 7.91 16.82 21.57
N GLU A 24 7.18 15.90 22.16
CA GLU A 24 7.37 15.50 23.55
C GLU A 24 8.04 14.12 23.72
N ASN A 25 7.74 13.18 22.82
CA ASN A 25 8.17 11.77 22.96
C ASN A 25 8.44 11.13 21.60
N PRO A 26 9.46 11.56 20.85
CA PRO A 26 9.73 11.06 19.49
C PRO A 26 10.09 9.56 19.44
N VAL A 27 10.56 9.01 20.56
CA VAL A 27 10.73 7.57 20.79
C VAL A 27 10.05 7.23 22.11
N TYR A 28 8.97 6.45 22.05
CA TYR A 28 8.07 6.20 23.18
C TYR A 28 7.81 4.71 23.38
N TRP A 29 7.97 4.23 24.63
CA TRP A 29 7.56 2.90 25.04
C TRP A 29 6.07 2.89 25.43
N ASP A 30 5.27 2.13 24.72
CA ASP A 30 3.86 1.92 25.04
C ASP A 30 3.68 0.62 25.82
N GLU A 31 3.52 0.77 27.14
CA GLU A 31 3.34 -0.35 28.06
C GLU A 31 2.10 -1.19 27.72
N ALA A 32 1.03 -0.55 27.27
CA ALA A 32 -0.22 -1.25 26.97
C ALA A 32 -0.09 -2.17 25.73
N SER A 33 0.66 -1.74 24.72
CA SER A 33 0.87 -2.51 23.48
C SER A 33 2.20 -3.27 23.47
N GLN A 34 3.04 -3.11 24.49
CA GLN A 34 4.37 -3.73 24.62
C GLN A 34 5.23 -3.50 23.37
N LEU A 35 5.32 -2.24 22.93
CA LEU A 35 6.11 -1.85 21.78
C LEU A 35 6.69 -0.45 21.89
N TRP A 36 7.78 -0.21 21.17
CA TRP A 36 8.34 1.12 20.93
C TRP A 36 7.66 1.78 19.75
N ALA A 37 7.20 3.02 19.91
CA ALA A 37 6.73 3.84 18.80
C ALA A 37 7.76 4.91 18.47
N VAL A 38 8.07 5.06 17.19
CA VAL A 38 9.09 5.99 16.69
C VAL A 38 8.45 6.92 15.67
N TYR A 39 8.56 8.22 15.93
CA TYR A 39 7.84 9.28 15.21
C TYR A 39 8.77 10.17 14.41
N ALA A 40 9.97 10.51 14.93
CA ALA A 40 10.91 11.44 14.28
C ALA A 40 11.44 10.88 12.96
N TYR A 41 11.60 11.73 11.96
CA TYR A 41 12.02 11.34 10.61
C TYR A 41 13.34 10.60 10.60
N GLN A 42 14.39 11.15 11.22
CA GLN A 42 15.71 10.55 11.22
C GLN A 42 15.76 9.20 11.95
N ASP A 43 15.02 9.07 13.05
CA ASP A 43 14.92 7.82 13.79
C ASP A 43 14.16 6.74 12.98
N CYS A 44 13.09 7.13 12.28
CA CYS A 44 12.38 6.25 11.35
C CYS A 44 13.29 5.78 10.22
N VAL A 45 14.09 6.69 9.62
CA VAL A 45 15.09 6.37 8.60
C VAL A 45 16.13 5.39 9.14
N SER A 46 16.67 5.65 10.33
CA SER A 46 17.65 4.78 10.98
C SER A 46 17.13 3.35 11.14
N ILE A 47 15.89 3.18 11.62
CA ILE A 47 15.28 1.87 11.80
C ILE A 47 15.01 1.18 10.46
N LEU A 48 14.48 1.88 9.48
CA LEU A 48 14.15 1.30 8.17
C LEU A 48 15.38 0.85 7.39
N LEU A 49 16.55 1.42 7.67
CA LEU A 49 17.85 1.04 7.08
C LEU A 49 18.63 0.02 7.93
N ASN A 50 18.19 -0.22 9.17
CA ASN A 50 18.91 -1.11 10.08
C ASN A 50 18.63 -2.59 9.76
N ASN A 51 19.68 -3.34 9.48
CA ASN A 51 19.58 -4.78 9.18
C ASN A 51 19.09 -5.63 10.37
N ALA A 52 19.24 -5.14 11.61
CA ALA A 52 18.73 -5.78 12.81
C ALA A 52 17.24 -5.47 13.09
N ALA A 53 16.64 -4.52 12.38
CA ALA A 53 15.22 -4.21 12.46
C ALA A 53 14.42 -5.05 11.46
N LEU A 54 14.11 -6.28 11.82
CA LEU A 54 13.48 -7.27 10.97
C LEU A 54 11.96 -7.05 10.83
N ILE A 55 11.38 -7.52 9.74
CA ILE A 55 9.93 -7.69 9.64
C ILE A 55 9.49 -8.74 10.67
N PRO A 56 8.47 -8.45 11.50
CA PRO A 56 7.97 -9.43 12.44
C PRO A 56 7.53 -10.72 11.74
N PRO A 57 7.85 -11.90 12.30
CA PRO A 57 7.38 -13.16 11.75
C PRO A 57 5.85 -13.20 11.77
N ILE A 58 5.26 -13.80 10.75
CA ILE A 58 3.82 -14.09 10.77
C ILE A 58 3.59 -15.09 11.89
N ASN A 59 2.80 -14.69 12.90
CA ASN A 59 2.45 -15.55 14.02
C ASN A 59 1.79 -16.85 13.51
N GLN A 60 2.14 -18.00 14.04
CA GLN A 60 1.57 -19.28 13.59
C GLN A 60 0.04 -19.28 13.70
N ASN A 61 -0.52 -18.69 14.74
CA ASN A 61 -1.97 -18.53 14.89
C ASN A 61 -2.65 -17.79 13.72
N ASN A 62 -1.91 -16.95 12.99
CA ASN A 62 -2.43 -16.26 11.81
C ASN A 62 -2.58 -17.19 10.60
N LYS A 63 -1.94 -18.36 10.65
CA LYS A 63 -1.94 -19.37 9.58
C LYS A 63 -2.88 -20.55 9.89
N ASP A 64 -3.43 -20.60 11.10
CA ASP A 64 -4.30 -21.69 11.51
C ASP A 64 -5.54 -21.78 10.60
N GLY A 65 -5.74 -23.00 10.08
CA GLY A 65 -6.83 -23.30 9.16
C GLY A 65 -6.65 -22.84 7.71
N LEU A 66 -5.52 -22.16 7.37
CA LEU A 66 -5.22 -21.83 5.99
C LEU A 66 -4.79 -23.07 5.20
N ASN A 67 -5.29 -23.19 3.95
CA ASN A 67 -4.89 -24.26 3.05
C ASN A 67 -3.49 -24.01 2.44
N GLU A 68 -2.97 -24.99 1.69
CA GLU A 68 -1.66 -24.93 1.06
C GLU A 68 -1.48 -23.69 0.16
N TYR A 69 -2.48 -23.32 -0.63
CA TYR A 69 -2.41 -22.18 -1.55
C TYR A 69 -2.29 -20.85 -0.79
N ALA A 70 -3.10 -20.67 0.25
CA ALA A 70 -3.05 -19.50 1.11
C ALA A 70 -1.70 -19.41 1.86
N LEU A 71 -1.15 -20.55 2.28
CA LEU A 71 0.18 -20.63 2.91
C LEU A 71 1.30 -20.29 1.92
N ILE A 72 1.27 -20.81 0.69
CA ILE A 72 2.26 -20.47 -0.35
C ILE A 72 2.22 -18.96 -0.61
N ILE A 73 1.03 -18.38 -0.83
CA ILE A 73 0.89 -16.94 -1.04
C ILE A 73 1.52 -16.13 0.08
N THR A 74 1.32 -16.50 1.34
CA THR A 74 1.81 -15.71 2.48
C THR A 74 3.27 -15.97 2.84
N ASN A 75 3.79 -17.18 2.61
CA ASN A 75 5.14 -17.54 3.01
C ASN A 75 6.22 -16.94 2.11
N ASP A 76 5.95 -16.78 0.81
CA ASP A 76 6.94 -16.36 -0.17
C ASP A 76 6.86 -14.87 -0.54
N LEU A 77 6.08 -14.09 0.22
CA LEU A 77 5.98 -12.64 -0.01
C LEU A 77 7.24 -11.89 0.42
N ALA A 78 7.82 -11.10 -0.48
CA ALA A 78 8.98 -10.26 -0.17
C ALA A 78 8.74 -9.35 1.05
N ARG A 79 7.55 -8.74 1.18
CA ARG A 79 7.24 -7.82 2.29
C ARG A 79 7.14 -8.49 3.67
N LEU A 80 7.02 -9.82 3.73
CA LEU A 80 6.83 -10.58 4.98
C LEU A 80 8.03 -11.45 5.33
N SER A 81 9.13 -11.37 4.56
CA SER A 81 10.32 -12.19 4.70
C SER A 81 11.53 -11.36 5.09
N ASN A 82 12.56 -12.03 5.61
CA ASN A 82 13.83 -11.45 6.01
C ASN A 82 14.99 -12.28 5.42
N GLY A 83 16.21 -11.74 5.46
CA GLY A 83 17.42 -12.44 5.07
C GLY A 83 17.41 -12.97 3.63
N MET A 84 17.88 -14.18 3.42
CA MET A 84 17.99 -14.82 2.11
C MET A 84 16.61 -15.00 1.43
N GLN A 85 15.58 -15.39 2.19
CA GLN A 85 14.22 -15.54 1.69
C GLN A 85 13.68 -14.20 1.14
N HIS A 86 13.91 -13.10 1.87
CA HIS A 86 13.56 -11.76 1.38
C HIS A 86 14.31 -11.41 0.10
N SER A 87 15.63 -11.69 0.04
CA SER A 87 16.45 -11.38 -1.14
C SER A 87 15.91 -12.07 -2.38
N ILE A 88 15.57 -13.36 -2.27
CA ILE A 88 15.00 -14.16 -3.37
C ILE A 88 13.62 -13.63 -3.77
N ALA A 89 12.70 -13.50 -2.82
CA ALA A 89 11.35 -13.04 -3.09
C ALA A 89 11.31 -11.62 -3.68
N ARG A 90 12.19 -10.73 -3.20
CA ARG A 90 12.34 -9.38 -3.75
C ARG A 90 12.87 -9.39 -5.17
N GLU A 91 13.85 -10.24 -5.46
CA GLU A 91 14.38 -10.37 -6.82
C GLU A 91 13.32 -10.90 -7.78
N VAL A 92 12.54 -11.92 -7.36
CA VAL A 92 11.34 -12.36 -8.09
C VAL A 92 10.38 -11.19 -8.37
N ALA A 93 10.04 -10.42 -7.35
CA ALA A 93 9.14 -9.29 -7.50
C ALA A 93 9.68 -8.23 -8.48
N LEU A 94 10.97 -7.92 -8.43
CA LEU A 94 11.62 -6.99 -9.36
C LEU A 94 11.64 -7.52 -10.79
N LEU A 95 12.00 -8.79 -10.98
CA LEU A 95 12.02 -9.43 -12.30
C LEU A 95 10.62 -9.53 -12.91
N LEU A 96 9.60 -9.84 -12.10
CA LEU A 96 8.20 -9.77 -12.52
C LEU A 96 7.85 -8.33 -12.96
N PHE A 97 8.17 -7.34 -12.12
CA PHE A 97 7.83 -5.96 -12.38
C PHE A 97 8.47 -5.40 -13.66
N GLN A 98 9.65 -5.91 -14.06
CA GLN A 98 10.29 -5.58 -15.34
C GLN A 98 9.51 -6.10 -16.56
N LYS A 99 8.58 -7.04 -16.38
CA LYS A 99 7.76 -7.60 -17.46
C LYS A 99 6.44 -6.88 -17.68
N ILE A 100 6.11 -5.88 -16.87
CA ILE A 100 4.88 -5.11 -17.04
C ILE A 100 4.87 -4.38 -18.39
N LYS A 101 3.69 -4.31 -18.97
CA LYS A 101 3.43 -3.56 -20.21
C LYS A 101 2.68 -2.29 -19.86
N MET A 102 2.93 -1.23 -20.61
CA MET A 102 2.12 -0.01 -20.50
C MET A 102 0.70 -0.28 -20.99
N VAL A 103 -0.27 0.14 -20.18
CA VAL A 103 -1.70 0.04 -20.50
C VAL A 103 -2.32 1.44 -20.44
N SER A 104 -3.45 1.63 -21.13
CA SER A 104 -4.19 2.88 -21.05
C SER A 104 -4.93 2.99 -19.72
N ILE A 105 -4.30 3.60 -18.72
CA ILE A 105 -4.92 3.85 -17.42
C ILE A 105 -6.12 4.78 -17.58
N ASP A 106 -6.01 5.81 -18.43
CA ASP A 106 -7.13 6.68 -18.81
C ASP A 106 -8.33 5.87 -19.34
N GLY A 107 -8.07 4.95 -20.30
CA GLY A 107 -9.12 4.10 -20.86
C GLY A 107 -9.79 3.19 -19.84
N ILE A 108 -9.00 2.58 -18.93
CA ILE A 108 -9.55 1.73 -17.85
C ILE A 108 -10.37 2.58 -16.88
N THR A 109 -9.85 3.74 -16.46
CA THR A 109 -10.53 4.66 -15.55
C THR A 109 -11.85 5.15 -16.16
N TRP A 110 -11.82 5.52 -17.43
CA TRP A 110 -13.00 5.97 -18.14
C TRP A 110 -14.08 4.88 -18.25
N LYS A 111 -13.69 3.63 -18.56
CA LYS A 111 -14.60 2.48 -18.59
C LYS A 111 -15.31 2.28 -17.24
N LEU A 112 -14.57 2.40 -16.13
CA LEU A 112 -15.13 2.30 -14.78
C LEU A 112 -16.09 3.46 -14.46
N LEU A 113 -15.75 4.69 -14.85
CA LEU A 113 -16.61 5.87 -14.67
C LEU A 113 -17.89 5.77 -15.50
N GLN A 114 -17.83 5.32 -16.76
CA GLN A 114 -18.99 5.17 -17.62
C GLN A 114 -20.02 4.17 -17.06
N GLY A 115 -19.59 3.13 -16.42
CA GLY A 115 -20.48 2.15 -15.77
C GLY A 115 -21.38 2.76 -14.70
N GLN A 116 -21.11 4.00 -14.24
CA GLN A 116 -21.85 4.70 -13.19
C GLN A 116 -22.69 5.90 -13.69
N ARG A 117 -22.64 6.21 -14.98
CA ARG A 117 -23.21 7.45 -15.57
C ARG A 117 -24.69 7.72 -15.29
N ASN A 118 -25.47 6.69 -15.01
CA ASN A 118 -26.93 6.83 -14.87
C ASN A 118 -27.39 7.27 -13.47
N ARG A 119 -26.46 7.63 -12.56
CA ARG A 119 -26.80 7.88 -11.14
C ARG A 119 -26.63 9.32 -10.67
N GLY A 120 -26.07 10.24 -11.49
CA GLY A 120 -25.79 11.65 -11.11
C GLY A 120 -24.85 11.80 -9.92
N GLN A 121 -24.61 10.70 -9.20
CA GLN A 121 -23.76 10.58 -8.02
C GLN A 121 -23.02 9.25 -8.06
N ILE A 122 -21.71 9.25 -7.74
CA ILE A 122 -20.91 8.04 -7.66
C ILE A 122 -20.29 7.88 -6.26
N ASP A 123 -20.14 6.64 -5.83
CA ASP A 123 -19.20 6.31 -4.76
C ASP A 123 -17.83 6.04 -5.39
N PHE A 124 -16.95 7.03 -5.30
CA PHE A 124 -15.62 6.97 -5.91
C PHE A 124 -14.76 5.83 -5.36
N VAL A 125 -14.92 5.49 -4.07
CA VAL A 125 -14.19 4.37 -3.46
C VAL A 125 -14.62 3.03 -4.08
N GLN A 126 -15.92 2.77 -4.15
CA GLN A 126 -16.44 1.50 -4.69
C GLN A 126 -16.25 1.39 -6.20
N SER A 127 -16.48 2.51 -6.91
CA SER A 127 -16.48 2.51 -8.39
C SER A 127 -15.08 2.54 -9.00
N ILE A 128 -14.14 3.24 -8.35
CA ILE A 128 -12.82 3.48 -8.91
C ILE A 128 -11.71 2.93 -7.99
N CYS A 129 -11.64 3.40 -6.73
CA CYS A 129 -10.48 3.13 -5.90
C CYS A 129 -10.26 1.64 -5.59
N LYS A 130 -11.33 0.86 -5.41
CA LYS A 130 -11.25 -0.58 -5.14
C LYS A 130 -10.92 -1.42 -6.38
N GLN A 131 -11.22 -0.92 -7.57
CA GLN A 131 -11.08 -1.70 -8.81
C GLN A 131 -9.82 -1.33 -9.59
N LEU A 132 -9.58 -0.04 -9.77
CA LEU A 132 -8.58 0.46 -10.70
C LEU A 132 -7.16 -0.03 -10.41
N PRO A 133 -6.62 0.03 -9.18
CA PRO A 133 -5.23 -0.35 -8.92
C PRO A 133 -4.93 -1.81 -9.31
N VAL A 134 -5.84 -2.72 -8.98
CA VAL A 134 -5.69 -4.13 -9.28
C VAL A 134 -5.92 -4.40 -10.77
N MET A 135 -6.94 -3.79 -11.36
CA MET A 135 -7.22 -3.92 -12.80
C MET A 135 -6.04 -3.45 -13.65
N VAL A 136 -5.47 -2.27 -13.34
CA VAL A 136 -4.29 -1.75 -14.03
C VAL A 136 -3.11 -2.71 -13.90
N MET A 137 -2.86 -3.24 -12.70
CA MET A 137 -1.78 -4.20 -12.47
C MET A 137 -1.99 -5.48 -13.29
N LEU A 138 -3.17 -6.09 -13.21
CA LEU A 138 -3.51 -7.31 -13.96
C LEU A 138 -3.35 -7.12 -15.48
N LYS A 139 -3.88 -6.01 -16.00
CA LYS A 139 -3.76 -5.68 -17.43
C LYS A 139 -2.31 -5.42 -17.83
N SER A 140 -1.52 -4.78 -16.99
CA SER A 140 -0.09 -4.56 -17.23
C SER A 140 0.70 -5.87 -17.30
N PHE A 141 0.29 -6.90 -16.57
CA PHE A 141 0.84 -8.26 -16.69
C PHE A 141 0.24 -9.07 -17.84
N GLY A 142 -0.79 -8.55 -18.53
CA GLY A 142 -1.40 -9.19 -19.69
C GLY A 142 -2.47 -10.23 -19.37
N PHE A 143 -3.10 -10.17 -18.19
CA PHE A 143 -4.26 -11.01 -17.90
C PHE A 143 -5.42 -10.70 -18.84
N ILE A 144 -6.14 -11.73 -19.29
CA ILE A 144 -7.36 -11.57 -20.08
C ILE A 144 -8.47 -10.92 -19.24
N ASP A 145 -9.47 -10.32 -19.90
CA ASP A 145 -10.53 -9.56 -19.22
C ASP A 145 -11.27 -10.39 -18.19
N ALA A 146 -11.65 -11.64 -18.52
CA ALA A 146 -12.39 -12.51 -17.63
C ALA A 146 -11.64 -12.84 -16.33
N ASP A 147 -10.33 -13.13 -16.42
CA ASP A 147 -9.49 -13.40 -15.25
C ASP A 147 -9.29 -12.15 -14.41
N ALA A 148 -9.06 -11.00 -15.05
CA ALA A 148 -8.89 -9.73 -14.38
C ALA A 148 -10.16 -9.31 -13.62
N ASP A 149 -11.32 -9.40 -14.25
CA ASP A 149 -12.62 -9.09 -13.64
C ASP A 149 -12.90 -10.02 -12.44
N PHE A 150 -12.61 -11.32 -12.60
CA PHE A 150 -12.76 -12.30 -11.53
C PHE A 150 -11.87 -11.98 -10.32
N ILE A 151 -10.57 -11.74 -10.55
CA ILE A 151 -9.63 -11.41 -9.47
C ILE A 151 -10.04 -10.12 -8.77
N CYS A 152 -10.38 -9.06 -9.52
CA CYS A 152 -10.86 -7.79 -8.95
C CYS A 152 -12.09 -7.99 -8.04
N ALA A 153 -13.06 -8.82 -8.47
CA ALA A 153 -14.27 -9.10 -7.68
C ALA A 153 -13.96 -9.86 -6.36
N LYS A 154 -12.85 -10.58 -6.29
CA LYS A 154 -12.43 -11.38 -5.12
C LYS A 154 -11.47 -10.66 -4.17
N MET A 155 -10.99 -9.46 -4.52
CA MET A 155 -9.96 -8.77 -3.74
C MET A 155 -10.36 -8.48 -2.30
N ASP A 156 -11.58 -8.06 -2.01
CA ASP A 156 -12.08 -7.82 -0.64
C ASP A 156 -11.99 -9.08 0.26
N GLN A 157 -12.00 -10.27 -0.35
CA GLN A 157 -11.83 -11.55 0.36
C GLN A 157 -10.35 -11.93 0.46
N LEU A 158 -9.60 -11.78 -0.64
CA LEU A 158 -8.19 -12.16 -0.70
C LEU A 158 -7.33 -11.36 0.28
N VAL A 159 -7.53 -10.04 0.40
CA VAL A 159 -6.73 -9.21 1.31
C VAL A 159 -6.87 -9.61 2.77
N LYS A 160 -7.96 -10.26 3.16
CA LYS A 160 -8.17 -10.78 4.52
C LYS A 160 -7.20 -11.88 4.91
N ILE A 161 -6.51 -12.49 3.95
CA ILE A 161 -5.42 -13.43 4.23
C ILE A 161 -4.32 -12.79 5.11
N MET A 162 -4.19 -11.46 5.02
CA MET A 162 -3.20 -10.68 5.78
C MET A 162 -3.66 -10.30 7.19
N LEU A 163 -4.91 -10.56 7.58
CA LEU A 163 -5.41 -10.23 8.91
C LEU A 163 -4.71 -11.09 9.98
N PRO A 164 -4.35 -10.50 11.13
CA PRO A 164 -3.71 -11.24 12.23
C PRO A 164 -4.66 -12.25 12.90
N VAL A 165 -5.95 -11.98 12.91
CA VAL A 165 -7.00 -12.86 13.45
C VAL A 165 -8.11 -12.96 12.42
N LYS A 166 -8.60 -14.18 12.20
CA LYS A 166 -9.67 -14.47 11.22
C LYS A 166 -10.78 -15.27 11.88
N THR A 167 -12.03 -14.98 11.52
CA THR A 167 -13.16 -15.87 11.87
C THR A 167 -13.10 -17.14 11.01
N ALA A 168 -13.79 -18.20 11.43
CA ALA A 168 -13.87 -19.45 10.66
C ALA A 168 -14.42 -19.23 9.24
N GLU A 169 -15.39 -18.32 9.08
CA GLU A 169 -15.93 -17.94 7.78
C GLU A 169 -14.88 -17.22 6.93
N GLN A 170 -14.10 -16.30 7.51
CA GLN A 170 -13.01 -15.62 6.81
C GLN A 170 -11.94 -16.61 6.36
N VAL A 171 -11.57 -17.58 7.20
CA VAL A 171 -10.61 -18.65 6.84
C VAL A 171 -11.12 -19.44 5.64
N LYS A 172 -12.38 -19.90 5.66
CA LYS A 172 -12.97 -20.61 4.53
C LYS A 172 -12.93 -19.77 3.25
N ASN A 173 -13.41 -18.52 3.31
CA ASN A 173 -13.45 -17.63 2.15
C ASN A 173 -12.04 -17.31 1.62
N CYS A 174 -11.05 -17.14 2.51
CA CYS A 174 -9.64 -16.95 2.12
C CYS A 174 -9.10 -18.21 1.40
N ASN A 175 -9.40 -19.40 1.91
CA ASN A 175 -8.92 -20.66 1.34
C ASN A 175 -9.49 -20.91 -0.07
N ASP A 176 -10.80 -20.71 -0.26
CA ASP A 176 -11.45 -20.87 -1.55
C ASP A 176 -10.89 -19.85 -2.56
N THR A 177 -10.82 -18.58 -2.16
CA THR A 177 -10.30 -17.48 -2.99
C THR A 177 -8.83 -17.66 -3.32
N ALA A 178 -8.00 -18.06 -2.35
CA ALA A 178 -6.57 -18.28 -2.56
C ALA A 178 -6.32 -19.38 -3.59
N LYS A 179 -7.04 -20.49 -3.50
CA LYS A 179 -6.96 -21.61 -4.47
C LYS A 179 -7.30 -21.16 -5.88
N GLU A 180 -8.42 -20.45 -6.06
CA GLU A 180 -8.88 -19.97 -7.37
C GLU A 180 -7.87 -19.00 -7.98
N ILE A 181 -7.44 -17.97 -7.22
CA ILE A 181 -6.51 -16.94 -7.71
C ILE A 181 -5.12 -17.51 -7.95
N TYR A 182 -4.65 -18.42 -7.09
CA TYR A 182 -3.38 -19.14 -7.31
C TYR A 182 -3.41 -19.87 -8.66
N SER A 183 -4.44 -20.68 -8.91
CA SER A 183 -4.57 -21.46 -10.14
C SER A 183 -4.63 -20.58 -11.40
N ILE A 184 -5.38 -19.47 -11.35
CA ILE A 184 -5.44 -18.50 -12.46
C ILE A 184 -4.07 -17.87 -12.69
N THR A 185 -3.36 -17.46 -11.63
CA THR A 185 -2.06 -16.79 -11.71
C THR A 185 -0.98 -17.74 -12.24
N GLU A 186 -0.95 -18.98 -11.74
CA GLU A 186 -0.03 -20.02 -12.20
C GLU A 186 -0.25 -20.32 -13.69
N LYS A 187 -1.51 -20.56 -14.10
CA LYS A 187 -1.86 -20.77 -15.51
C LYS A 187 -1.42 -19.59 -16.39
N HIS A 188 -1.63 -18.37 -15.92
CA HIS A 188 -1.17 -17.18 -16.64
C HIS A 188 0.34 -17.13 -16.79
N LEU A 189 1.11 -17.39 -15.71
CA LEU A 189 2.58 -17.41 -15.75
C LEU A 189 3.10 -18.51 -16.70
N LEU A 190 2.49 -19.69 -16.70
CA LEU A 190 2.83 -20.78 -17.60
C LEU A 190 2.55 -20.41 -19.06
N ALA A 191 1.36 -19.87 -19.35
CA ALA A 191 0.96 -19.50 -20.70
C ALA A 191 1.77 -18.33 -21.28
N SER A 192 2.12 -17.33 -20.46
CA SER A 192 2.91 -16.17 -20.87
C SER A 192 4.40 -16.45 -20.99
N GLY A 193 4.90 -17.52 -20.38
CA GLY A 193 6.33 -17.86 -20.33
C GLY A 193 7.19 -16.90 -19.50
N ILE A 194 6.59 -15.93 -18.80
CA ILE A 194 7.31 -14.94 -17.97
C ILE A 194 8.21 -15.63 -16.95
N HIS A 195 7.74 -16.74 -16.35
CA HIS A 195 8.45 -17.49 -15.31
C HIS A 195 9.78 -18.09 -15.80
N HIS A 196 9.94 -18.48 -17.07
CA HIS A 196 11.14 -19.17 -17.55
C HIS A 196 12.42 -18.36 -17.32
N SER A 197 12.39 -17.06 -17.66
CA SER A 197 13.56 -16.20 -17.47
C SER A 197 13.88 -15.96 -15.99
N ILE A 198 12.86 -15.95 -15.12
CA ILE A 198 13.01 -15.78 -13.68
C ILE A 198 13.59 -17.04 -13.05
N ILE A 199 13.05 -18.22 -13.41
CA ILE A 199 13.56 -19.51 -12.93
C ILE A 199 15.03 -19.67 -13.30
N LYS A 200 15.40 -19.39 -14.58
CA LYS A 200 16.78 -19.47 -15.04
C LYS A 200 17.70 -18.56 -14.21
N ALA A 201 17.36 -17.29 -14.08
CA ALA A 201 18.18 -16.29 -13.37
C ALA A 201 18.41 -16.67 -11.89
N LEU A 202 17.34 -17.12 -11.20
CA LEU A 202 17.42 -17.47 -9.78
C LEU A 202 18.07 -18.83 -9.54
N HIS A 203 17.86 -19.80 -10.44
CA HIS A 203 18.55 -21.09 -10.37
C HIS A 203 20.07 -20.88 -10.52
N GLU A 204 20.50 -20.11 -11.52
CA GLU A 204 21.92 -19.80 -11.73
C GLU A 204 22.56 -19.08 -10.53
N LYS A 205 21.81 -18.17 -9.87
CA LYS A 205 22.33 -17.33 -8.78
C LYS A 205 22.29 -18.01 -7.41
N TYR A 206 21.20 -18.74 -7.10
CA TYR A 206 20.93 -19.26 -5.76
C TYR A 206 20.87 -20.78 -5.68
N ASN A 207 21.01 -21.49 -6.80
CA ASN A 207 20.89 -22.96 -6.89
C ASN A 207 19.58 -23.51 -6.28
N ILE A 208 18.45 -22.84 -6.59
CA ILE A 208 17.12 -23.22 -6.08
C ILE A 208 16.36 -24.01 -7.13
N GLU A 209 15.56 -24.99 -6.69
CA GLU A 209 14.70 -25.81 -7.56
C GLU A 209 13.61 -24.97 -8.23
N GLY A 210 13.29 -25.32 -9.50
CA GLY A 210 12.34 -24.57 -10.32
C GLY A 210 10.95 -24.43 -9.71
N ASP A 211 10.43 -25.48 -9.06
CA ASP A 211 9.12 -25.46 -8.43
C ASP A 211 9.03 -24.44 -7.26
N LYS A 212 10.09 -24.33 -6.46
CA LYS A 212 10.16 -23.32 -5.39
C LYS A 212 10.17 -21.90 -5.96
N ILE A 213 10.88 -21.70 -7.08
CA ILE A 213 10.90 -20.40 -7.77
C ILE A 213 9.52 -20.11 -8.38
N MET A 214 8.82 -21.12 -8.93
CA MET A 214 7.46 -20.95 -9.46
C MET A 214 6.49 -20.51 -8.37
N ASN A 215 6.53 -21.17 -7.20
CA ASN A 215 5.71 -20.75 -6.05
C ASN A 215 6.02 -19.31 -5.63
N ALA A 216 7.29 -18.91 -5.61
CA ALA A 216 7.68 -17.54 -5.33
C ALA A 216 7.18 -16.55 -6.42
N CYS A 217 7.15 -16.95 -7.69
CA CYS A 217 6.60 -16.14 -8.78
C CYS A 217 5.09 -15.91 -8.60
N VAL A 218 4.33 -16.98 -8.36
CA VAL A 218 2.88 -16.90 -8.12
C VAL A 218 2.59 -16.06 -6.88
N SER A 219 3.27 -16.35 -5.77
CA SER A 219 3.10 -15.64 -4.50
C SER A 219 3.37 -14.15 -4.65
N ASN A 220 4.51 -13.75 -5.24
CA ASN A 220 4.84 -12.34 -5.36
C ASN A 220 3.99 -11.61 -6.40
N LEU A 221 3.53 -12.26 -7.47
CA LEU A 221 2.57 -11.66 -8.40
C LEU A 221 1.22 -11.39 -7.72
N ILE A 222 0.68 -12.36 -6.98
CA ILE A 222 -0.53 -12.16 -6.13
C ILE A 222 -0.26 -11.11 -5.05
N GLY A 223 0.94 -11.13 -4.47
CA GLY A 223 1.38 -10.14 -3.49
C GLY A 223 1.35 -8.71 -4.00
N LEU A 224 1.65 -8.47 -5.28
CA LEU A 224 1.52 -7.16 -5.90
C LEU A 224 0.06 -6.71 -5.95
N PHE A 225 -0.90 -7.63 -6.21
CA PHE A 225 -2.33 -7.32 -6.19
C PHE A 225 -2.81 -6.98 -4.78
N ILE A 226 -2.47 -7.79 -3.78
CA ILE A 226 -2.84 -7.59 -2.38
C ILE A 226 -2.28 -6.26 -1.85
N GLN A 227 -1.00 -5.99 -2.08
CA GLN A 227 -0.34 -4.78 -1.58
C GLN A 227 -0.79 -3.52 -2.33
N GLY A 228 -1.06 -3.65 -3.63
CA GLY A 228 -1.58 -2.56 -4.46
C GLY A 228 -3.01 -2.19 -4.15
N TYR A 229 -3.82 -3.11 -3.63
CA TYR A 229 -5.24 -2.89 -3.38
C TYR A 229 -5.49 -1.75 -2.39
N ASP A 230 -5.06 -1.89 -1.15
CA ASP A 230 -5.29 -0.85 -0.12
C ASP A 230 -4.43 0.39 -0.33
N ALA A 231 -3.14 0.23 -0.64
CA ALA A 231 -2.26 1.36 -0.88
C ALA A 231 -2.69 2.18 -2.11
N GLY A 232 -3.05 1.52 -3.22
CA GLY A 232 -3.49 2.17 -4.44
C GLY A 232 -4.82 2.91 -4.27
N ARG A 233 -5.80 2.28 -3.58
CA ARG A 233 -7.07 2.96 -3.30
C ARG A 233 -6.87 4.18 -2.40
N GLY A 234 -5.95 4.10 -1.45
CA GLY A 234 -5.64 5.22 -0.57
C GLY A 234 -4.93 6.37 -1.26
N ILE A 235 -4.00 6.10 -2.19
CA ILE A 235 -3.38 7.16 -3.00
C ILE A 235 -4.44 7.91 -3.79
N LEU A 236 -5.34 7.19 -4.48
CA LEU A 236 -6.42 7.79 -5.28
C LEU A 236 -7.38 8.61 -4.42
N SER A 237 -7.91 7.99 -3.36
CA SER A 237 -8.93 8.62 -2.52
C SER A 237 -8.40 9.81 -1.72
N ASN A 238 -7.20 9.67 -1.11
CA ASN A 238 -6.62 10.73 -0.31
C ASN A 238 -6.19 11.91 -1.19
N THR A 239 -5.64 11.67 -2.40
CA THR A 239 -5.27 12.74 -3.32
C THR A 239 -6.50 13.48 -3.84
N LEU A 240 -7.54 12.77 -4.24
CA LEU A 240 -8.80 13.40 -4.63
C LEU A 240 -9.30 14.34 -3.54
N LEU A 241 -9.36 13.88 -2.29
CA LEU A 241 -9.82 14.70 -1.17
C LEU A 241 -8.94 15.92 -0.90
N GLN A 242 -7.62 15.82 -1.09
CA GLN A 242 -6.73 16.97 -0.94
C GLN A 242 -6.98 18.02 -2.04
N ILE A 243 -7.27 17.59 -3.27
CA ILE A 243 -7.54 18.49 -4.38
C ILE A 243 -8.90 19.17 -4.22
N ILE A 244 -9.98 18.41 -4.06
CA ILE A 244 -11.35 18.95 -4.01
C ILE A 244 -11.71 19.62 -2.67
N GLY A 245 -11.06 19.23 -1.57
CA GLY A 245 -11.30 19.78 -0.24
C GLY A 245 -10.51 21.03 0.07
N LYS A 246 -9.73 21.56 -0.88
CA LYS A 246 -8.90 22.73 -0.69
C LYS A 246 -9.54 23.96 -1.32
N ASP A 247 -9.88 24.96 -0.47
CA ASP A 247 -10.33 26.25 -0.94
C ASP A 247 -9.24 26.91 -1.80
N GLY A 248 -9.62 27.32 -3.01
CA GLY A 248 -8.75 28.13 -3.87
C GLY A 248 -8.19 27.50 -5.12
N PHE A 249 -8.52 26.24 -5.46
CA PHE A 249 -8.22 25.69 -6.77
C PHE A 249 -9.28 26.07 -7.80
N VAL A 250 -8.83 26.58 -8.96
CA VAL A 250 -9.68 26.94 -10.10
C VAL A 250 -9.86 25.70 -10.98
N GLU A 251 -10.97 25.57 -11.72
CA GLU A 251 -11.28 24.43 -12.60
C GLU A 251 -10.14 24.11 -13.60
N ASP A 252 -9.45 25.13 -14.09
CA ASP A 252 -8.35 24.99 -15.06
C ASP A 252 -7.11 24.29 -14.48
N ASP A 253 -6.87 24.36 -13.16
CA ASP A 253 -5.74 23.73 -12.50
C ASP A 253 -5.87 22.20 -12.44
N PHE A 254 -7.09 21.67 -12.49
CA PHE A 254 -7.34 20.22 -12.41
C PHE A 254 -7.00 19.45 -13.69
N ALA A 255 -6.95 20.15 -14.84
CA ALA A 255 -6.62 19.54 -16.13
C ALA A 255 -5.10 19.34 -16.33
N ASP A 256 -4.26 20.04 -15.56
CA ASP A 256 -2.81 19.94 -15.67
C ASP A 256 -2.27 18.66 -14.96
N LYS A 257 -1.70 17.76 -15.76
CA LYS A 257 -1.04 16.55 -15.26
C LYS A 257 0.08 16.83 -14.28
N VAL A 258 0.83 17.92 -14.46
CA VAL A 258 1.94 18.30 -13.58
C VAL A 258 1.41 18.66 -12.19
N PHE A 259 0.32 19.43 -12.15
CA PHE A 259 -0.39 19.74 -10.91
C PHE A 259 -0.88 18.46 -10.19
N ILE A 260 -1.51 17.55 -10.93
CA ILE A 260 -2.02 16.28 -10.37
C ILE A 260 -0.86 15.44 -9.83
N GLU A 261 0.25 15.29 -10.57
CA GLU A 261 1.42 14.53 -10.12
C GLU A 261 2.03 15.12 -8.84
N LYS A 262 2.24 16.44 -8.80
CA LYS A 262 2.72 17.15 -7.59
C LYS A 262 1.76 16.95 -6.42
N SER A 263 0.44 16.98 -6.68
CA SER A 263 -0.59 16.73 -5.67
C SER A 263 -0.54 15.29 -5.15
N VAL A 264 -0.32 14.30 -6.01
CA VAL A 264 -0.12 12.90 -5.60
C VAL A 264 1.09 12.78 -4.67
N ILE A 265 2.25 13.35 -5.05
CA ILE A 265 3.48 13.26 -4.29
C ILE A 265 3.34 13.97 -2.94
N GLU A 266 2.77 15.17 -2.91
CA GLU A 266 2.54 15.88 -1.65
C GLU A 266 1.47 15.19 -0.76
N THR A 267 0.46 14.56 -1.35
CA THR A 267 -0.51 13.76 -0.58
C THR A 267 0.16 12.56 0.07
N LEU A 268 1.08 11.88 -0.61
CA LEU A 268 1.85 10.78 -0.05
C LEU A 268 2.70 11.22 1.16
N ARG A 269 3.16 12.46 1.19
CA ARG A 269 3.79 13.05 2.37
C ARG A 269 2.74 13.46 3.41
N PHE A 270 1.76 14.26 3.02
CA PHE A 270 0.88 15.00 3.93
C PHE A 270 -0.24 14.13 4.52
N ASN A 271 -0.85 13.26 3.72
CA ASN A 271 -1.94 12.37 4.12
C ASN A 271 -1.72 10.96 3.54
N PRO A 272 -0.63 10.26 3.95
CA PRO A 272 -0.27 8.97 3.38
C PRO A 272 -1.34 7.90 3.64
N PRO A 273 -1.61 7.00 2.69
CA PRO A 273 -2.50 5.87 2.92
C PRO A 273 -1.94 4.89 3.96
N VAL A 274 -0.63 4.66 3.93
CA VAL A 274 0.07 3.80 4.91
C VAL A 274 0.59 4.67 6.04
N GLN A 275 0.06 4.47 7.25
CA GLN A 275 0.37 5.30 8.41
C GLN A 275 1.60 4.82 9.18
N ASN A 276 1.80 3.52 9.25
CA ASN A 276 2.88 2.93 10.02
C ASN A 276 3.31 1.57 9.47
N THR A 277 4.48 1.10 9.91
CA THR A 277 4.97 -0.26 9.67
C THR A 277 5.64 -0.80 10.93
N ARG A 278 5.73 -2.12 11.06
CA ARG A 278 6.32 -2.78 12.23
C ARG A 278 7.69 -3.36 11.94
N ARG A 279 8.51 -3.37 12.99
CA ARG A 279 9.78 -4.09 13.04
C ARG A 279 9.89 -4.86 14.36
N ILE A 280 10.80 -5.81 14.41
CA ILE A 280 11.25 -6.48 15.62
C ILE A 280 12.78 -6.37 15.67
N ALA A 281 13.32 -6.05 16.84
CA ALA A 281 14.76 -5.97 17.04
C ALA A 281 15.36 -7.38 17.10
N ALA A 282 16.23 -7.74 16.16
CA ALA A 282 16.96 -9.01 16.18
C ALA A 282 18.17 -9.02 17.13
N GLU A 283 18.64 -7.83 17.48
CA GLU A 283 19.66 -7.53 18.49
C GLU A 283 19.33 -6.19 19.15
N ASN A 284 20.12 -5.76 20.16
CA ASN A 284 19.89 -4.45 20.75
C ASN A 284 20.13 -3.34 19.74
N ILE A 285 19.16 -2.45 19.58
CA ILE A 285 19.20 -1.31 18.64
C ILE A 285 19.17 -0.01 19.46
N LEU A 286 20.12 0.87 19.22
CA LEU A 286 20.11 2.21 19.80
C LEU A 286 19.34 3.17 18.87
N ILE A 287 18.29 3.79 19.39
CA ILE A 287 17.49 4.79 18.70
C ILE A 287 17.60 6.09 19.51
N HIS A 288 18.21 7.13 18.95
CA HIS A 288 18.56 8.30 19.76
C HIS A 288 19.41 7.88 20.98
N ASN A 289 18.91 8.13 22.17
CA ASN A 289 19.52 7.73 23.44
C ASN A 289 18.78 6.56 24.11
N THR A 290 17.93 5.85 23.38
CA THR A 290 17.08 4.79 23.90
C THR A 290 17.52 3.44 23.35
N GLU A 291 17.81 2.50 24.23
CA GLU A 291 18.12 1.12 23.86
C GLU A 291 16.82 0.32 23.69
N VAL A 292 16.55 -0.15 22.49
CA VAL A 292 15.53 -1.12 22.18
C VAL A 292 16.17 -2.51 22.27
N LYS A 293 15.69 -3.34 23.18
CA LYS A 293 16.27 -4.67 23.43
C LYS A 293 15.85 -5.67 22.35
N MET A 294 16.71 -6.67 22.14
CA MET A 294 16.42 -7.82 21.30
C MET A 294 15.03 -8.41 21.63
N GLY A 295 14.24 -8.72 20.61
CA GLY A 295 12.89 -9.27 20.72
C GLY A 295 11.78 -8.21 20.89
N GLN A 296 12.11 -6.96 21.18
CA GLN A 296 11.09 -5.91 21.30
C GLN A 296 10.55 -5.45 19.93
N SER A 297 9.25 -5.17 19.91
CA SER A 297 8.56 -4.64 18.72
C SER A 297 8.73 -3.13 18.58
N ILE A 298 8.87 -2.67 17.35
CA ILE A 298 9.02 -1.26 16.99
C ILE A 298 7.92 -0.90 16.00
N LEU A 299 7.12 0.11 16.30
CA LEU A 299 6.18 0.74 15.38
C LEU A 299 6.85 1.98 14.78
N VAL A 300 7.13 1.93 13.50
CA VAL A 300 7.66 3.07 12.73
C VAL A 300 6.47 3.86 12.20
N VAL A 301 6.23 5.06 12.75
CA VAL A 301 5.06 5.90 12.41
C VAL A 301 5.39 6.80 11.22
N LEU A 302 5.27 6.23 10.03
CA LEU A 302 5.62 6.89 8.75
C LEU A 302 4.88 8.21 8.55
N ALA A 303 3.60 8.24 8.94
CA ALA A 303 2.75 9.43 8.79
C ALA A 303 3.19 10.60 9.69
N ALA A 304 3.73 10.30 10.87
CA ALA A 304 4.35 11.29 11.75
C ALA A 304 5.68 11.79 11.15
N ALA A 305 6.56 10.88 10.79
CA ALA A 305 7.85 11.20 10.17
C ALA A 305 7.69 12.11 8.93
N ASN A 306 6.68 11.84 8.11
CA ASN A 306 6.35 12.66 6.94
C ASN A 306 5.87 14.08 7.30
N ARG A 307 5.55 14.34 8.56
CA ARG A 307 5.16 15.65 9.08
C ARG A 307 6.11 16.19 10.14
N ASP A 308 7.30 15.64 10.24
CA ASP A 308 8.34 16.14 11.12
C ASP A 308 8.87 17.51 10.65
N ALA A 309 8.66 18.53 11.47
CA ALA A 309 9.08 19.91 11.18
C ALA A 309 10.60 20.09 11.16
N GLN A 310 11.38 19.18 11.75
CA GLN A 310 12.84 19.18 11.67
C GLN A 310 13.33 18.76 10.28
N HIS A 311 12.53 18.02 9.53
CA HIS A 311 12.86 17.58 8.16
C HIS A 311 12.11 18.36 7.08
N PHE A 312 10.80 18.60 7.28
CA PHE A 312 9.95 19.31 6.33
C PHE A 312 9.55 20.69 6.87
N LYS A 313 10.08 21.75 6.30
CA LYS A 313 9.70 23.11 6.69
C LYS A 313 8.19 23.33 6.53
N ASN A 314 7.49 23.86 7.55
CA ASN A 314 6.02 24.00 7.56
C ASN A 314 5.31 22.65 7.29
N ALA A 315 5.74 21.58 7.95
CA ALA A 315 5.30 20.22 7.70
C ALA A 315 3.77 20.00 7.77
N GLY A 316 3.08 20.79 8.63
CA GLY A 316 1.62 20.78 8.77
C GLY A 316 0.85 21.45 7.62
N LYS A 317 1.55 22.08 6.64
CA LYS A 317 0.92 22.71 5.47
C LYS A 317 1.02 21.80 4.25
N TYR A 318 -0.11 21.62 3.55
CA TYR A 318 -0.12 21.00 2.22
C TYR A 318 0.45 21.99 1.20
N ASP A 319 1.54 21.59 0.52
CA ASP A 319 2.28 22.47 -0.37
C ASP A 319 2.89 21.66 -1.52
N ILE A 320 2.23 21.69 -2.67
CA ILE A 320 2.65 20.94 -3.87
C ILE A 320 3.96 21.45 -4.49
N GLU A 321 4.37 22.68 -4.17
CA GLU A 321 5.63 23.27 -4.63
C GLU A 321 6.79 23.03 -3.66
N ARG A 322 6.60 22.23 -2.64
CA ARG A 322 7.63 21.85 -1.69
C ARG A 322 8.77 21.10 -2.39
N GLY A 323 10.00 21.61 -2.24
CA GLY A 323 11.17 21.05 -2.94
C GLY A 323 11.57 19.62 -2.50
N ASN A 324 11.20 19.20 -1.27
CA ASN A 324 11.57 17.90 -0.72
C ASN A 324 10.36 16.97 -0.41
N ASN A 325 9.19 17.21 -1.01
CA ASN A 325 8.02 16.36 -0.79
C ASN A 325 8.26 14.89 -1.18
N GLY A 326 9.12 14.62 -2.17
CA GLY A 326 9.50 13.26 -2.60
C GLY A 326 10.35 12.47 -1.61
N GLU A 327 10.82 13.10 -0.53
CA GLU A 327 11.60 12.45 0.55
C GLU A 327 10.71 11.74 1.58
N HIS A 328 9.39 11.73 1.37
CA HIS A 328 8.45 11.07 2.27
C HIS A 328 8.74 9.56 2.41
N LEU A 329 8.44 8.97 3.59
CA LEU A 329 8.71 7.58 3.91
C LEU A 329 7.56 6.61 3.57
N THR A 330 6.51 7.05 2.91
CA THR A 330 5.28 6.26 2.63
C THR A 330 5.55 4.97 1.85
N PHE A 331 6.54 4.99 0.96
CA PHE A 331 6.98 3.79 0.23
C PHE A 331 8.09 3.01 0.95
N GLY A 332 8.44 3.39 2.18
CA GLY A 332 9.62 2.87 2.87
C GLY A 332 10.92 3.27 2.17
N ILE A 333 12.03 2.83 2.74
CA ILE A 333 13.38 2.97 2.20
C ILE A 333 14.18 1.68 2.44
N GLY A 334 15.36 1.57 1.81
CA GLY A 334 16.26 0.42 1.98
C GLY A 334 15.71 -0.87 1.36
N HIS A 335 16.00 -1.98 2.01
CA HIS A 335 15.73 -3.32 1.47
C HIS A 335 14.24 -3.60 1.21
N HIS A 336 13.35 -3.02 2.02
CA HIS A 336 11.90 -3.17 1.92
C HIS A 336 11.20 -2.01 1.20
N MET A 337 11.93 -1.13 0.52
CA MET A 337 11.32 -0.05 -0.28
C MET A 337 10.37 -0.62 -1.33
N CYS A 338 9.22 0.03 -1.52
CA CYS A 338 8.19 -0.39 -2.48
C CYS A 338 8.77 -0.49 -3.90
N VAL A 339 8.59 -1.64 -4.55
CA VAL A 339 9.03 -1.86 -5.95
C VAL A 339 8.18 -1.09 -6.95
N ALA A 340 6.92 -0.78 -6.58
CA ALA A 340 5.94 -0.11 -7.44
C ALA A 340 5.84 1.40 -7.21
N LYS A 341 6.79 2.04 -6.51
CA LYS A 341 6.74 3.48 -6.16
C LYS A 341 6.34 4.36 -7.36
N HIS A 342 7.12 4.33 -8.43
CA HIS A 342 6.89 5.17 -9.60
C HIS A 342 5.61 4.78 -10.37
N PHE A 343 5.34 3.49 -10.46
CA PHE A 343 4.12 2.99 -11.08
C PHE A 343 2.86 3.45 -10.34
N SER A 344 2.89 3.46 -9.00
CA SER A 344 1.75 3.90 -8.19
C SER A 344 1.46 5.39 -8.34
N VAL A 345 2.51 6.22 -8.39
CA VAL A 345 2.38 7.67 -8.64
C VAL A 345 1.82 7.90 -10.05
N TYR A 346 2.41 7.25 -11.06
CA TYR A 346 1.94 7.35 -12.44
C TYR A 346 0.48 6.91 -12.60
N MET A 347 0.11 5.78 -12.01
CA MET A 347 -1.27 5.28 -12.05
C MET A 347 -2.26 6.29 -11.45
N ALA A 348 -1.94 6.83 -10.28
CA ALA A 348 -2.82 7.80 -9.62
C ALA A 348 -2.93 9.10 -10.41
N THR A 349 -1.82 9.58 -10.97
CA THR A 349 -1.80 10.77 -11.82
C THR A 349 -2.68 10.60 -13.05
N GLU A 350 -2.53 9.50 -13.81
CA GLU A 350 -3.35 9.24 -15.00
C GLU A 350 -4.83 9.10 -14.67
N ALA A 351 -5.15 8.40 -13.59
CA ALA A 351 -6.53 8.17 -13.18
C ALA A 351 -7.24 9.46 -12.75
N LEU A 352 -6.58 10.29 -11.95
CA LEU A 352 -7.14 11.56 -11.50
C LEU A 352 -7.18 12.58 -12.65
N SER A 353 -6.18 12.62 -13.52
CA SER A 353 -6.22 13.43 -14.73
C SER A 353 -7.40 13.04 -15.63
N CYS A 354 -7.69 11.74 -15.77
CA CYS A 354 -8.88 11.25 -16.47
C CYS A 354 -10.18 11.79 -15.86
N LEU A 355 -10.29 11.80 -14.53
CA LEU A 355 -11.47 12.31 -13.83
C LEU A 355 -11.62 13.82 -14.05
N PHE A 356 -10.59 14.59 -13.74
CA PHE A 356 -10.66 16.06 -13.80
C PHE A 356 -10.76 16.63 -15.22
N SER A 357 -10.24 15.95 -16.24
CA SER A 357 -10.37 16.39 -17.63
C SER A 357 -11.78 16.18 -18.21
N ARG A 358 -12.61 15.32 -17.59
CA ARG A 358 -13.93 14.96 -18.12
C ARG A 358 -15.11 15.56 -17.36
N TYR A 359 -14.87 16.08 -16.18
CA TYR A 359 -15.90 16.69 -15.35
C TYR A 359 -15.46 18.06 -14.89
N LYS A 360 -16.26 19.07 -15.26
CA LYS A 360 -15.97 20.47 -14.93
C LYS A 360 -16.23 20.81 -13.48
N LYS A 361 -17.13 20.05 -12.84
CA LYS A 361 -17.48 20.23 -11.45
C LYS A 361 -17.55 18.89 -10.72
N ILE A 362 -16.80 18.80 -9.65
CA ILE A 362 -16.76 17.63 -8.75
C ILE A 362 -17.04 18.11 -7.33
N THR A 363 -18.15 17.69 -6.76
CA THR A 363 -18.53 18.11 -5.40
C THR A 363 -18.68 16.92 -4.47
N LEU A 364 -18.13 17.07 -3.26
CA LEU A 364 -18.27 16.12 -2.17
C LEU A 364 -19.66 16.27 -1.55
N GLN A 365 -20.36 15.14 -1.32
CA GLN A 365 -21.75 15.15 -0.89
C GLN A 365 -21.94 14.91 0.61
N LYS A 366 -20.96 14.30 1.30
CA LYS A 366 -21.07 13.93 2.71
C LYS A 366 -19.71 13.88 3.38
N ASP A 367 -19.73 13.84 4.71
CA ASP A 367 -18.56 13.53 5.52
C ASP A 367 -17.93 12.19 5.14
N ILE A 368 -16.61 12.09 5.31
CA ILE A 368 -15.81 10.94 4.91
C ILE A 368 -15.63 9.97 6.09
N PRO A 369 -16.30 8.80 6.08
CA PRO A 369 -15.99 7.74 7.04
C PRO A 369 -14.69 7.04 6.62
N TYR A 370 -13.89 6.63 7.62
CA TYR A 370 -12.66 5.88 7.41
C TYR A 370 -12.84 4.40 7.77
N GLU A 371 -12.01 3.54 7.18
CA GLU A 371 -11.97 2.11 7.52
C GLU A 371 -11.40 1.91 8.94
N PRO A 372 -11.89 0.92 9.70
CA PRO A 372 -11.38 0.58 11.03
C PRO A 372 -10.06 -0.19 10.92
N ALA A 373 -8.99 0.50 10.55
CA ALA A 373 -7.66 -0.08 10.37
C ALA A 373 -6.64 0.68 11.22
N VAL A 374 -5.61 0.00 11.70
CA VAL A 374 -4.54 0.58 12.52
C VAL A 374 -3.41 1.15 11.69
N ASN A 375 -3.07 0.47 10.60
CA ASN A 375 -1.87 0.76 9.81
C ASN A 375 -2.12 1.53 8.51
N VAL A 376 -3.38 1.73 8.12
CA VAL A 376 -3.76 2.45 6.90
C VAL A 376 -4.92 3.41 7.17
N ARG A 377 -4.86 4.60 6.57
CA ARG A 377 -5.92 5.61 6.63
C ARG A 377 -6.61 5.69 5.28
N LEU A 378 -7.74 4.99 5.17
CA LEU A 378 -8.47 4.79 3.94
C LEU A 378 -9.91 5.26 4.08
N PRO A 379 -10.39 6.18 3.24
CA PRO A 379 -11.81 6.46 3.13
C PRO A 379 -12.60 5.19 2.82
N LYS A 380 -13.66 4.96 3.58
CA LYS A 380 -14.59 3.84 3.36
C LYS A 380 -15.55 4.14 2.21
N GLN A 381 -15.92 5.41 2.09
CA GLN A 381 -16.85 5.90 1.07
C GLN A 381 -16.51 7.35 0.73
N ILE A 382 -16.61 7.73 -0.56
CA ILE A 382 -16.56 9.10 -1.06
C ILE A 382 -17.67 9.27 -2.07
N LEU A 383 -18.73 9.96 -1.68
CA LEU A 383 -19.86 10.26 -2.56
C LEU A 383 -19.61 11.57 -3.29
N LEU A 384 -19.53 11.50 -4.63
CA LEU A 384 -19.28 12.63 -5.51
C LEU A 384 -20.50 12.88 -6.42
N ALA A 385 -20.85 14.16 -6.61
CA ALA A 385 -21.62 14.58 -7.75
C ALA A 385 -20.66 15.08 -8.84
N LEU A 386 -20.86 14.60 -10.05
CA LEU A 386 -20.03 14.87 -11.25
C LEU A 386 -20.86 15.56 -12.31
N SER A 387 -20.41 16.71 -12.83
CA SER A 387 -21.09 17.47 -13.89
C SER A 387 -20.11 18.10 -14.87
#